data_a3519e180f5ede6a87ae3ba7fb1b861c
#
_entry.id   a3519e180f5ede6a87ae3ba7fb1b861c
#
_cell.length_a   1.000
_cell.length_b   1.000
_cell.length_c   1.000
_cell.angle_alpha   90.00
_cell.angle_beta   90.00
_cell.angle_gamma   90.00
#
_symmetry.space_group_name_H-M   'P 1'
#
loop_
_entity.id
_entity.type
_entity.pdbx_description
1 polymer ?
#
loop_
_entity_poly.entity_id
_entity_poly.type
_entity_poly.pdbx_seq_one_letter_code
_entity_poly.pdbx_strand_id
1 'polypeptide(L)'
;MRTAQELNSLALRTRRLWNEDGYSPIDIFAIVNGWKDKKITIVRYPLSSRISGMCTKEKDDIVICINSTTSYGRQRFTLAHELYHVLYEEGMQRVICDMSMNGNKSDSEKEADQFASYLLMPYDALLEYEHNKGKWDLEKVIDAEQFFQVSHQAMLH
;
A
#
# COMPACT_ATOMS: atom_id res chain seq x y z
N MET A 1 -10.94 14.00 -7.92
CA MET A 1 -10.59 12.71 -7.30
C MET A 1 -10.37 11.67 -8.36
N ARG A 2 -9.29 10.91 -8.24
CA ARG A 2 -9.00 9.82 -9.18
C ARG A 2 -10.00 8.68 -9.02
N THR A 3 -10.37 8.06 -10.13
CA THR A 3 -11.27 6.91 -10.13
C THR A 3 -10.52 5.64 -9.68
N ALA A 4 -11.27 4.62 -9.27
CA ALA A 4 -10.71 3.31 -8.94
C ALA A 4 -9.88 2.75 -10.10
N GLN A 5 -10.35 2.91 -11.33
CA GLN A 5 -9.65 2.44 -12.52
C GLN A 5 -8.32 3.16 -12.72
N GLU A 6 -8.29 4.47 -12.52
CA GLU A 6 -7.05 5.25 -12.59
C GLU A 6 -6.05 4.82 -11.51
N LEU A 7 -6.52 4.57 -10.29
CA LEU A 7 -5.68 4.13 -9.18
C LEU A 7 -5.12 2.73 -9.43
N ASN A 8 -5.93 1.82 -9.96
CA ASN A 8 -5.44 0.49 -10.34
C ASN A 8 -4.38 0.59 -11.44
N SER A 9 -4.57 1.47 -12.41
CA SER A 9 -3.59 1.70 -13.48
C SER A 9 -2.27 2.24 -12.93
N LEU A 10 -2.33 3.16 -11.97
CA LEU A 10 -1.13 3.66 -11.30
C LEU A 10 -0.41 2.55 -10.52
N ALA A 11 -1.15 1.70 -9.83
CA ALA A 11 -0.58 0.58 -9.10
C ALA A 11 0.14 -0.40 -10.04
N LEU A 12 -0.47 -0.76 -11.16
CA LEU A 12 0.14 -1.62 -12.16
C LEU A 12 1.37 -0.98 -12.79
N ARG A 13 1.31 0.33 -13.04
CA ARG A 13 2.44 1.09 -13.55
C ARG A 13 3.62 1.04 -12.57
N THR A 14 3.34 1.20 -11.28
CA THR A 14 4.36 1.13 -10.24
C THR A 14 5.02 -0.25 -10.21
N ARG A 15 4.22 -1.31 -10.30
CA ARG A 15 4.76 -2.68 -10.40
C ARG A 15 5.66 -2.85 -11.62
N ARG A 16 5.27 -2.31 -12.76
CA ARG A 16 6.10 -2.36 -13.97
C ARG A 16 7.43 -1.64 -13.79
N LEU A 17 7.42 -0.50 -13.11
CA LEU A 17 8.67 0.22 -12.79
C LEU A 17 9.63 -0.62 -11.95
N TRP A 18 9.10 -1.53 -11.15
CA TRP A 18 9.87 -2.43 -10.31
C TRP A 18 10.20 -3.77 -11.00
N ASN A 19 9.81 -3.95 -12.26
CA ASN A 19 9.91 -5.21 -12.99
C ASN A 19 9.13 -6.35 -12.31
N GLU A 20 8.05 -6.02 -11.64
CA GLU A 20 7.15 -7.00 -11.04
C GLU A 20 5.97 -7.27 -11.96
N ASP A 21 5.44 -8.51 -11.91
CA ASP A 21 4.23 -8.84 -12.64
C ASP A 21 2.99 -8.25 -11.95
N GLY A 22 1.82 -8.40 -12.57
CA GLY A 22 0.56 -7.91 -12.03
C GLY A 22 -0.19 -8.92 -11.16
N TYR A 23 0.44 -10.03 -10.79
CA TYR A 23 -0.27 -11.16 -10.16
C TYR A 23 0.35 -11.63 -8.86
N SER A 24 1.67 -11.62 -8.76
CA SER A 24 2.39 -12.24 -7.65
C SER A 24 2.46 -11.34 -6.44
N PRO A 25 2.48 -11.89 -5.23
CA PRO A 25 2.82 -11.11 -4.05
C PRO A 25 4.19 -10.46 -4.20
N ILE A 26 4.33 -9.25 -3.67
CA ILE A 26 5.60 -8.50 -3.73
C ILE A 26 6.19 -8.33 -2.33
N ASP A 27 7.51 -8.35 -2.26
CA ASP A 27 8.25 -7.96 -1.06
C ASP A 27 8.51 -6.44 -1.15
N ILE A 28 7.49 -5.66 -0.78
CA ILE A 28 7.50 -4.21 -0.98
C ILE A 28 8.64 -3.54 -0.22
N PHE A 29 8.98 -3.99 0.98
CA PHE A 29 10.09 -3.41 1.75
C PHE A 29 11.43 -3.61 1.03
N ALA A 30 11.69 -4.81 0.55
CA ALA A 30 12.92 -5.10 -0.19
C ALA A 30 12.99 -4.31 -1.50
N ILE A 31 11.88 -4.23 -2.22
CA ILE A 31 11.80 -3.51 -3.48
C ILE A 31 12.09 -2.02 -3.28
N VAL A 32 11.44 -1.39 -2.32
CA VAL A 32 11.60 0.05 -2.07
C VAL A 32 13.00 0.35 -1.53
N ASN A 33 13.51 -0.48 -0.63
CA ASN A 33 14.88 -0.32 -0.12
C ASN A 33 15.94 -0.45 -1.22
N GLY A 34 15.68 -1.28 -2.21
CA GLY A 34 16.59 -1.47 -3.35
C GLY A 34 16.32 -0.56 -4.55
N TRP A 35 15.35 0.32 -4.46
CA TRP A 35 14.94 1.16 -5.60
C TRP A 35 15.90 2.32 -5.82
N LYS A 36 16.74 2.21 -6.84
CA LYS A 36 17.82 3.16 -7.09
C LYS A 36 17.35 4.48 -7.70
N ASP A 37 16.23 4.48 -8.40
CA ASP A 37 15.71 5.68 -9.08
C ASP A 37 15.07 6.67 -8.11
N LYS A 38 14.82 6.26 -6.89
CA LYS A 38 14.25 7.11 -5.83
C LYS A 38 15.05 6.96 -4.55
N LYS A 39 15.29 8.07 -3.88
CA LYS A 39 15.95 8.09 -2.56
C LYS A 39 14.89 8.02 -1.48
N ILE A 40 14.48 6.81 -1.13
CA ILE A 40 13.47 6.58 -0.10
C ILE A 40 14.14 5.92 1.09
N THR A 41 14.06 6.57 2.24
CA THR A 41 14.48 6.02 3.52
C THR A 41 13.26 5.55 4.28
N ILE A 42 13.24 4.28 4.65
CA ILE A 42 12.17 3.69 5.44
C ILE A 42 12.64 3.57 6.88
N VAL A 43 11.88 4.16 7.80
CA VAL A 43 12.14 4.09 9.24
C VAL A 43 10.98 3.37 9.89
N ARG A 44 11.26 2.32 10.64
CA ARG A 44 10.27 1.64 11.47
C ARG A 44 10.50 2.08 12.91
N TYR A 45 9.47 2.69 13.51
CA TYR A 45 9.59 3.25 14.84
C TYR A 45 8.25 3.14 15.58
N PRO A 46 8.26 2.87 16.89
CA PRO A 46 7.00 2.86 17.65
C PRO A 46 6.35 4.23 17.65
N LEU A 47 5.16 4.31 17.10
CA LEU A 47 4.36 5.54 17.07
C LEU A 47 3.11 5.35 17.90
N SER A 48 2.39 6.44 18.15
CA SER A 48 1.08 6.39 18.78
C SER A 48 0.16 5.40 18.05
N SER A 49 -0.70 4.70 18.79
CA SER A 49 -1.64 3.76 18.20
C SER A 49 -2.59 4.39 17.18
N ARG A 50 -2.70 5.72 17.16
CA ARG A 50 -3.54 6.46 16.21
C ARG A 50 -2.86 6.71 14.87
N ILE A 51 -1.55 6.57 14.80
CA ILE A 51 -0.77 6.91 13.60
C ILE A 51 -0.22 5.62 13.01
N SER A 52 -0.60 5.32 11.75
CA SER A 52 -0.05 4.18 11.03
C SER A 52 1.31 4.50 10.43
N GLY A 53 1.50 5.73 9.97
CA GLY A 53 2.75 6.16 9.37
C GLY A 53 2.73 7.63 9.03
N MET A 54 3.85 8.10 8.55
CA MET A 54 4.00 9.47 8.05
C MET A 54 5.05 9.48 6.95
N CYS A 55 4.99 10.47 6.08
CA CYS A 55 6.01 10.66 5.08
C CYS A 55 6.37 12.13 4.95
N THR A 56 7.61 12.38 4.58
CA THR A 56 8.08 13.71 4.24
C THR A 56 8.83 13.65 2.91
N LYS A 57 8.70 14.70 2.14
CA LYS A 57 9.42 14.85 0.89
C LYS A 57 10.06 16.23 0.87
N GLU A 58 11.37 16.24 0.80
CA GLU A 58 12.14 17.48 0.73
C GLU A 58 13.08 17.38 -0.48
N LYS A 59 12.82 18.14 -1.50
CA LYS A 59 13.48 18.02 -2.81
C LYS A 59 13.32 16.59 -3.33
N ASP A 60 14.44 15.86 -3.48
CA ASP A 60 14.44 14.48 -3.95
C ASP A 60 14.53 13.46 -2.80
N ASP A 61 14.69 13.93 -1.57
CA ASP A 61 14.82 13.06 -0.40
C ASP A 61 13.44 12.76 0.19
N ILE A 62 13.14 11.48 0.32
CA ILE A 62 11.86 10.98 0.83
C ILE A 62 12.14 10.15 2.06
N VAL A 63 11.42 10.42 3.15
CA VAL A 63 11.45 9.61 4.36
C VAL A 63 10.05 9.12 4.64
N ILE A 64 9.92 7.81 4.81
CA ILE A 64 8.66 7.17 5.19
C ILE A 64 8.88 6.52 6.55
N CYS A 65 8.10 6.95 7.54
CA CYS A 65 8.12 6.38 8.89
C CYS A 65 6.89 5.50 9.06
N ILE A 66 7.10 4.27 9.52
CA ILE A 66 6.05 3.28 9.68
C ILE A 66 5.98 2.88 11.14
N ASN A 67 4.75 2.82 11.67
CA ASN A 67 4.53 2.40 13.05
C ASN A 67 4.88 0.93 13.23
N SER A 68 5.98 0.66 13.91
CA SER A 68 6.48 -0.70 14.14
C SER A 68 5.65 -1.50 15.12
N THR A 69 4.69 -0.88 15.82
CA THR A 69 3.80 -1.59 16.76
C THR A 69 2.63 -2.27 16.05
N THR A 70 2.43 -2.02 14.75
CA THR A 70 1.38 -2.64 13.96
C THR A 70 1.83 -3.99 13.39
N SER A 71 0.86 -4.78 12.91
CA SER A 71 1.16 -6.06 12.28
C SER A 71 2.01 -5.86 11.01
N TYR A 72 2.71 -6.91 10.60
CA TYR A 72 3.52 -6.85 9.36
C TYR A 72 2.67 -6.54 8.13
N GLY A 73 1.50 -7.15 8.02
CA GLY A 73 0.57 -6.83 6.93
C GLY A 73 0.14 -5.37 6.93
N ARG A 74 -0.11 -4.80 8.10
CA ARG A 74 -0.43 -3.38 8.23
C ARG A 74 0.75 -2.50 7.86
N GLN A 75 1.96 -2.88 8.24
CA GLN A 75 3.16 -2.13 7.88
C GLN A 75 3.37 -2.11 6.37
N ARG A 76 3.15 -3.23 5.70
CA ARG A 76 3.21 -3.32 4.23
C ARG A 76 2.18 -2.39 3.58
N PHE A 77 0.96 -2.42 4.08
CA PHE A 77 -0.11 -1.55 3.59
C PHE A 77 0.24 -0.07 3.80
N THR A 78 0.76 0.26 4.98
CA THR A 78 1.17 1.64 5.30
C THR A 78 2.26 2.12 4.34
N LEU A 79 3.26 1.29 4.05
CA LEU A 79 4.31 1.66 3.08
C LEU A 79 3.69 1.95 1.71
N ALA A 80 2.82 1.08 1.22
CA ALA A 80 2.15 1.27 -0.08
C ALA A 80 1.30 2.54 -0.09
N HIS A 81 0.59 2.82 1.00
CA HIS A 81 -0.21 4.03 1.18
C HIS A 81 0.67 5.30 1.10
N GLU A 82 1.77 5.31 1.84
CA GLU A 82 2.70 6.45 1.84
C GLU A 82 3.35 6.66 0.47
N LEU A 83 3.62 5.57 -0.25
CA LEU A 83 4.16 5.67 -1.60
C LEU A 83 3.24 6.45 -2.55
N TYR A 84 1.93 6.30 -2.39
CA TYR A 84 0.98 7.08 -3.18
C TYR A 84 1.21 8.59 -3.00
N HIS A 85 1.32 9.01 -1.75
CA HIS A 85 1.54 10.43 -1.43
C HIS A 85 2.84 10.96 -2.04
N VAL A 86 3.93 10.20 -1.91
CA VAL A 86 5.24 10.69 -2.35
C VAL A 86 5.46 10.55 -3.85
N LEU A 87 4.78 9.64 -4.52
CA LEU A 87 4.97 9.41 -5.96
C LEU A 87 3.96 10.13 -6.84
N TYR A 88 2.71 10.25 -6.39
CA TYR A 88 1.61 10.65 -7.24
C TYR A 88 0.83 11.88 -6.78
N GLU A 89 1.14 12.42 -5.61
CA GLU A 89 0.58 13.69 -5.17
C GLU A 89 1.59 14.81 -5.34
N GLU A 90 1.16 15.89 -5.98
CA GLU A 90 2.00 17.06 -6.20
C GLU A 90 1.96 18.00 -4.99
N GLY A 91 3.07 18.70 -4.76
CA GLY A 91 3.15 19.73 -3.74
C GLY A 91 3.16 19.24 -2.29
N MET A 92 3.20 17.94 -2.09
CA MET A 92 3.21 17.35 -0.76
C MET A 92 4.58 17.53 -0.10
N GLN A 93 4.59 18.05 1.12
CA GLN A 93 5.81 18.17 1.92
C GLN A 93 5.82 17.22 3.11
N ARG A 94 4.69 17.11 3.80
CA ARG A 94 4.55 16.23 4.96
C ARG A 94 3.13 15.72 5.07
N VAL A 95 2.96 14.42 5.28
CA VAL A 95 1.66 13.78 5.51
C VAL A 95 1.77 12.86 6.71
N ILE A 96 0.81 12.99 7.64
CA ILE A 96 0.65 12.09 8.76
C ILE A 96 -0.62 11.29 8.53
N CYS A 97 -0.50 9.96 8.54
CA CYS A 97 -1.62 9.08 8.25
C CYS A 97 -2.16 8.50 9.55
N ASP A 98 -3.43 8.77 9.79
CA ASP A 98 -4.15 8.31 10.97
C ASP A 98 -4.78 6.95 10.69
N MET A 99 -4.71 6.06 11.67
CA MET A 99 -5.38 4.76 11.61
C MET A 99 -6.86 4.84 11.95
N SER A 100 -7.37 6.00 12.37
CA SER A 100 -8.76 6.09 12.80
C SER A 100 -9.70 5.78 11.64
N MET A 101 -10.60 4.84 11.89
CA MET A 101 -11.62 4.39 10.93
C MET A 101 -12.80 5.33 10.86
N ASN A 102 -12.75 6.45 11.55
CA ASN A 102 -13.82 7.43 11.55
C ASN A 102 -13.93 8.06 10.17
N GLY A 103 -15.11 7.97 9.56
CA GLY A 103 -15.43 8.25 8.17
C GLY A 103 -15.07 9.63 7.61
N ASN A 104 -14.12 10.34 8.20
CA ASN A 104 -13.69 11.68 7.80
C ASN A 104 -12.36 11.69 7.05
N LYS A 105 -12.02 10.59 6.38
CA LYS A 105 -10.82 10.58 5.54
C LYS A 105 -11.00 11.53 4.37
N SER A 106 -9.97 12.32 4.08
CA SER A 106 -9.93 13.16 2.89
C SER A 106 -9.94 12.29 1.63
N ASP A 107 -10.24 12.89 0.48
CA ASP A 107 -10.17 12.20 -0.81
C ASP A 107 -8.74 11.65 -1.06
N SER A 108 -7.73 12.42 -0.71
CA SER A 108 -6.33 12.02 -0.80
C SER A 108 -6.05 10.74 -0.02
N GLU A 109 -6.54 10.65 1.22
CA GLU A 109 -6.36 9.46 2.07
C GLU A 109 -7.10 8.25 1.51
N LYS A 110 -8.32 8.45 0.98
CA LYS A 110 -9.08 7.37 0.35
C LYS A 110 -8.40 6.86 -0.91
N GLU A 111 -7.86 7.75 -1.72
CA GLU A 111 -7.10 7.39 -2.90
C GLU A 111 -5.85 6.59 -2.54
N ALA A 112 -5.12 7.04 -1.53
CA ALA A 112 -3.94 6.34 -1.05
C ALA A 112 -4.25 4.93 -0.54
N ASP A 113 -5.35 4.77 0.19
CA ASP A 113 -5.80 3.45 0.66
C ASP A 113 -6.14 2.53 -0.51
N GLN A 114 -6.84 3.06 -1.50
CA GLN A 114 -7.24 2.27 -2.66
C GLN A 114 -6.04 1.91 -3.53
N PHE A 115 -5.14 2.85 -3.75
CA PHE A 115 -3.88 2.58 -4.45
C PHE A 115 -3.09 1.49 -3.74
N ALA A 116 -2.95 1.57 -2.41
CA ALA A 116 -2.23 0.57 -1.63
C ALA A 116 -2.83 -0.82 -1.80
N SER A 117 -4.16 -0.92 -1.76
CA SER A 117 -4.85 -2.18 -1.97
C SER A 117 -4.53 -2.76 -3.34
N TYR A 118 -4.59 -1.96 -4.40
CA TYR A 118 -4.31 -2.41 -5.76
C TYR A 118 -2.83 -2.74 -5.96
N LEU A 119 -1.93 -2.01 -5.31
CA LEU A 119 -0.50 -2.27 -5.42
C LEU A 119 -0.14 -3.63 -4.82
N LEU A 120 -0.69 -3.96 -3.66
CA LEU A 120 -0.43 -5.23 -2.98
C LEU A 120 -1.28 -6.38 -3.54
N MET A 121 -2.51 -6.08 -3.98
CA MET A 121 -3.46 -7.04 -4.52
C MET A 121 -4.11 -6.47 -5.78
N PRO A 122 -3.43 -6.49 -6.95
CA PRO A 122 -4.06 -6.01 -8.17
C PRO A 122 -5.35 -6.75 -8.47
N TYR A 123 -6.30 -6.05 -9.07
CA TYR A 123 -7.61 -6.63 -9.38
C TYR A 123 -7.48 -7.93 -10.18
N ASP A 124 -6.61 -7.94 -11.19
CA ASP A 124 -6.37 -9.11 -12.01
C ASP A 124 -5.77 -10.27 -11.20
N ALA A 125 -4.96 -9.98 -10.20
CA ALA A 125 -4.40 -11.00 -9.31
C ALA A 125 -5.49 -11.66 -8.48
N LEU A 126 -6.45 -10.89 -7.99
CA LEU A 126 -7.59 -11.43 -7.24
C LEU A 126 -8.49 -12.28 -8.12
N LEU A 127 -8.74 -11.87 -9.36
CA LEU A 127 -9.50 -12.66 -10.32
C LEU A 127 -8.81 -13.98 -10.64
N GLU A 128 -7.50 -13.95 -10.86
CA GLU A 128 -6.73 -15.16 -11.13
C GLU A 128 -6.71 -16.09 -9.93
N TYR A 129 -6.55 -15.55 -8.72
CA TYR A 129 -6.63 -16.34 -7.50
C TYR A 129 -7.98 -17.03 -7.37
N GLU A 130 -9.08 -16.31 -7.61
CA GLU A 130 -10.44 -16.85 -7.59
C GLU A 130 -10.62 -17.94 -8.64
N HIS A 131 -10.11 -17.74 -9.84
CA HIS A 131 -10.18 -18.73 -10.93
C HIS A 131 -9.49 -20.04 -10.53
N ASN A 132 -8.33 -19.95 -9.88
CA ASN A 132 -7.54 -21.13 -9.48
C ASN A 132 -8.07 -21.82 -8.22
N LYS A 133 -8.68 -21.08 -7.30
CA LYS A 133 -9.10 -21.58 -5.98
C LYS A 133 -10.61 -21.75 -5.82
N GLY A 134 -11.42 -21.25 -6.78
CA GLY A 134 -12.87 -21.34 -6.74
C GLY A 134 -13.53 -20.17 -6.02
N LYS A 135 -14.78 -20.36 -5.60
CA LYS A 135 -15.57 -19.28 -5.00
C LYS A 135 -14.99 -18.78 -3.68
N TRP A 136 -15.15 -17.50 -3.43
CA TRP A 136 -14.75 -16.88 -2.18
C TRP A 136 -15.59 -17.37 -1.00
N ASP A 137 -14.92 -17.82 0.05
CA ASP A 137 -15.47 -18.10 1.37
C ASP A 137 -14.47 -17.62 2.42
N LEU A 138 -14.79 -17.72 3.70
CA LEU A 138 -13.91 -17.22 4.77
C LEU A 138 -12.54 -17.88 4.73
N GLU A 139 -12.48 -19.19 4.51
CA GLU A 139 -11.22 -19.92 4.42
C GLU A 139 -10.35 -19.39 3.28
N LYS A 140 -10.92 -19.15 2.11
CA LYS A 140 -10.19 -18.62 0.97
C LYS A 140 -9.78 -17.17 1.15
N VAL A 141 -10.57 -16.37 1.85
CA VAL A 141 -10.18 -15.01 2.21
C VAL A 141 -8.94 -15.06 3.10
N ILE A 142 -8.90 -15.94 4.09
CA ILE A 142 -7.74 -16.12 4.96
C ILE A 142 -6.52 -16.59 4.16
N ASP A 143 -6.69 -17.57 3.27
CA ASP A 143 -5.61 -18.06 2.41
C ASP A 143 -5.07 -16.95 1.50
N ALA A 144 -5.96 -16.13 0.93
CA ALA A 144 -5.56 -15.01 0.09
C ALA A 144 -4.82 -13.94 0.90
N GLU A 145 -5.27 -13.65 2.11
CA GLU A 145 -4.56 -12.74 3.01
C GLU A 145 -3.13 -13.20 3.24
N GLN A 146 -2.94 -14.47 3.50
CA GLN A 146 -1.62 -15.06 3.70
C GLN A 146 -0.79 -15.05 2.41
N PHE A 147 -1.42 -15.40 1.29
CA PHE A 147 -0.74 -15.41 -0.01
C PHE A 147 -0.25 -14.01 -0.40
N PHE A 148 -1.08 -12.99 -0.27
CA PHE A 148 -0.71 -11.61 -0.59
C PHE A 148 -0.01 -10.88 0.56
N GLN A 149 0.06 -11.49 1.74
CA GLN A 149 0.66 -10.90 2.95
C GLN A 149 0.04 -9.55 3.30
N VAL A 150 -1.29 -9.53 3.36
CA VAL A 150 -2.07 -8.34 3.69
C VAL A 150 -2.91 -8.58 4.94
N SER A 151 -3.39 -7.52 5.56
CA SER A 151 -4.28 -7.63 6.71
C SER A 151 -5.68 -8.02 6.27
N HIS A 152 -6.45 -8.60 7.20
CA HIS A 152 -7.85 -8.93 6.98
C HIS A 152 -8.66 -7.71 6.51
N GLN A 153 -8.44 -6.57 7.12
CA GLN A 153 -9.10 -5.32 6.75
C GLN A 153 -8.79 -4.91 5.31
N ALA A 154 -7.52 -4.99 4.90
CA ALA A 154 -7.11 -4.65 3.53
C ALA A 154 -7.76 -5.60 2.52
N MET A 155 -7.85 -6.89 2.84
CA MET A 155 -8.46 -7.89 1.96
C MET A 155 -9.96 -7.64 1.74
N LEU A 156 -10.65 -7.08 2.73
CA LEU A 156 -12.10 -6.83 2.65
C LEU A 156 -12.44 -5.48 2.00
N HIS A 157 -11.48 -4.67 1.67
CA HIS A 157 -11.66 -3.47 0.87
C HIS A 157 -11.52 -3.82 -0.62
#